data_77a6511ab333bfaea3dbaab3255a1e7c
#
_entry.id   77a6511ab333bfaea3dbaab3255a1e7c
#
_cell.length_a   1.000
_cell.length_b   1.000
_cell.length_c   1.000
_cell.angle_alpha   90.00
_cell.angle_beta   90.00
_cell.angle_gamma   90.00
#
_symmetry.space_group_name_H-M   'P 1'
#
loop_
_entity.id
_entity.type
_entity.pdbx_description
1 polymer ?
#
loop_
_entity_poly.entity_id
_entity_poly.type
_entity_poly.pdbx_seq_one_letter_code
_entity_poly.pdbx_strand_id
1 'polypeptide(L)'
;MFLPADKSDEVDLAKTYDAIVVGSGAGGGMAAHVLTSHGMQVLLLEAGKKLNINQELKSMEWPYDHPRRGDMPPDSHALSGREYTIRQPPYAQASPYKHVYSYIEDGNGSDYAKDIVVDEKDHPYTGTPYAWVRARCLGGKTNIWGRLALRLSDCDFKAASRDGFGEDWPISYADISPYYDKVDLYLGISGHKENLPYLPDSLFQRAVRLNPAEVKLRESLAKTGRVLTPYRAGVTTDGLKHNKYRVHCYGRGACDRRVGGCDIHAAFDSPTGLIYPALETGNLTLRTNATVAEVTVDKDTGKASGVSFIDTDTGKSYTAKGRSVLLAASTLESARLLLLSKSSLYPNGIGNSSGHVGHNFCEHLMGPGVYGLNKELVGKPRTLDDGRPGSFYVPRYRNLTDRSSKFLRGYGFEGGSGAGMFPDNAYSTPGFGSSYKKTVRDYGGAFIGMGGFGEVLPRYENYVELDPDVKDRWGVPVLRFHIKFGDNEKKMAADMADSAREMFEDAGIQVLSVTREILTEGYSIHELGTARMGSDPKKSVVNQFQQSHDVKNLLVVDGSTHVSASCQNPTWTIMALCWRSCDHLAEELKKGNV
;
A
#
# COMPACT_ATOMS: atom_id res chain seq x y z
N MET A 1 -12.23 -24.20 3.51
CA MET A 1 -11.57 -23.40 4.57
C MET A 1 -12.66 -22.62 5.28
N PHE A 2 -12.88 -22.86 6.56
CA PHE A 2 -13.90 -22.11 7.32
C PHE A 2 -13.27 -20.82 7.81
N LEU A 3 -13.66 -19.69 7.21
CA LEU A 3 -13.37 -18.38 7.76
C LEU A 3 -14.22 -18.18 9.03
N PRO A 4 -13.74 -17.45 10.04
CA PRO A 4 -14.55 -17.11 11.21
C PRO A 4 -15.90 -16.50 10.82
N ALA A 5 -16.95 -16.90 11.54
CA ALA A 5 -18.31 -16.44 11.24
C ALA A 5 -18.43 -14.91 11.17
N ASP A 6 -19.44 -14.44 10.44
CA ASP A 6 -19.68 -13.03 10.10
C ASP A 6 -20.10 -12.13 11.28
N LYS A 7 -19.63 -12.40 12.49
CA LYS A 7 -19.96 -11.57 13.64
C LYS A 7 -19.01 -10.39 13.74
N SER A 8 -19.53 -9.21 13.49
CA SER A 8 -19.02 -7.99 14.11
C SER A 8 -19.33 -8.12 15.60
N ASP A 9 -18.33 -8.04 16.46
CA ASP A 9 -18.55 -8.14 17.88
C ASP A 9 -19.28 -6.90 18.39
N GLU A 10 -20.18 -7.08 19.37
CA GLU A 10 -20.68 -5.96 20.14
C GLU A 10 -19.54 -5.40 20.99
N VAL A 11 -19.37 -4.07 20.95
CA VAL A 11 -18.36 -3.40 21.77
C VAL A 11 -18.92 -3.25 23.19
N ASP A 12 -18.22 -3.81 24.17
CA ASP A 12 -18.51 -3.53 25.57
C ASP A 12 -18.02 -2.11 25.93
N LEU A 13 -18.95 -1.15 25.91
CA LEU A 13 -18.65 0.27 26.19
C LEU A 13 -18.35 0.55 27.66
N ALA A 14 -18.65 -0.38 28.57
CA ALA A 14 -18.29 -0.26 29.99
C ALA A 14 -16.83 -0.66 30.24
N LYS A 15 -16.29 -1.53 29.39
CA LYS A 15 -14.92 -2.05 29.48
C LYS A 15 -13.90 -0.99 29.09
N THR A 16 -12.75 -0.99 29.80
CA THR A 16 -11.55 -0.30 29.34
C THR A 16 -10.60 -1.33 28.73
N TYR A 17 -10.38 -1.23 27.42
CA TYR A 17 -9.44 -2.09 26.69
C TYR A 17 -8.00 -1.70 27.00
N ASP A 18 -7.05 -2.64 26.88
CA ASP A 18 -5.63 -2.30 27.01
C ASP A 18 -5.16 -1.45 25.81
N ALA A 19 -5.70 -1.75 24.63
CA ALA A 19 -5.44 -0.96 23.43
C ALA A 19 -6.68 -0.87 22.53
N ILE A 20 -6.87 0.31 21.93
CA ILE A 20 -7.81 0.50 20.82
C ILE A 20 -6.99 0.72 19.56
N VAL A 21 -7.22 -0.11 18.55
CA VAL A 21 -6.59 -0.01 17.23
C VAL A 21 -7.61 0.53 16.24
N VAL A 22 -7.28 1.60 15.54
CA VAL A 22 -8.16 2.27 14.57
C VAL A 22 -7.69 1.96 13.15
N GLY A 23 -8.48 1.19 12.41
CA GLY A 23 -8.17 0.69 11.07
C GLY A 23 -7.56 -0.71 11.10
N SER A 24 -7.88 -1.52 10.09
CA SER A 24 -7.56 -2.95 10.01
C SER A 24 -6.59 -3.32 8.88
N GLY A 25 -5.97 -2.32 8.26
CA GLY A 25 -4.98 -2.50 7.18
C GLY A 25 -3.69 -3.16 7.65
N ALA A 26 -2.58 -2.90 6.94
CA ALA A 26 -1.27 -3.50 7.24
C ALA A 26 -0.78 -3.18 8.67
N GLY A 27 -0.83 -1.92 9.07
CA GLY A 27 -0.43 -1.49 10.42
C GLY A 27 -1.40 -1.99 11.49
N GLY A 28 -2.72 -1.76 11.30
CA GLY A 28 -3.70 -2.13 12.34
C GLY A 28 -3.88 -3.63 12.53
N GLY A 29 -3.84 -4.41 11.45
CA GLY A 29 -3.82 -5.87 11.55
C GLY A 29 -2.57 -6.37 12.29
N MET A 30 -1.40 -5.79 12.00
CA MET A 30 -0.15 -6.11 12.70
C MET A 30 -0.22 -5.73 14.18
N ALA A 31 -0.76 -4.55 14.50
CA ALA A 31 -0.96 -4.13 15.89
C ALA A 31 -1.90 -5.08 16.64
N ALA A 32 -3.04 -5.43 16.05
CA ALA A 32 -3.98 -6.38 16.63
C ALA A 32 -3.31 -7.74 16.90
N HIS A 33 -2.57 -8.26 15.92
CA HIS A 33 -1.86 -9.54 16.05
C HIS A 33 -0.83 -9.52 17.17
N VAL A 34 0.06 -8.53 17.18
CA VAL A 34 1.17 -8.47 18.15
C VAL A 34 0.64 -8.25 19.56
N LEU A 35 -0.26 -7.28 19.77
CA LEU A 35 -0.77 -6.96 21.10
C LEU A 35 -1.60 -8.12 21.70
N THR A 36 -2.44 -8.77 20.91
CA THR A 36 -3.20 -9.93 21.39
C THR A 36 -2.31 -11.13 21.70
N SER A 37 -1.19 -11.28 20.97
CA SER A 37 -0.17 -12.31 21.27
C SER A 37 0.57 -12.04 22.58
N HIS A 38 0.65 -10.77 23.01
CA HIS A 38 1.12 -10.39 24.36
C HIS A 38 0.06 -10.56 25.46
N GLY A 39 -1.14 -11.08 25.13
CA GLY A 39 -2.25 -11.29 26.07
C GLY A 39 -3.07 -10.03 26.37
N MET A 40 -2.89 -8.96 25.61
CA MET A 40 -3.61 -7.70 25.81
C MET A 40 -5.03 -7.78 25.24
N GLN A 41 -5.98 -7.16 25.93
CA GLN A 41 -7.36 -7.02 25.48
C GLN A 41 -7.47 -5.86 24.50
N VAL A 42 -7.64 -6.18 23.22
CA VAL A 42 -7.59 -5.23 22.10
C VAL A 42 -8.98 -5.04 21.52
N LEU A 43 -9.38 -3.77 21.26
CA LEU A 43 -10.50 -3.41 20.42
C LEU A 43 -9.98 -2.93 19.07
N LEU A 44 -10.36 -3.60 17.98
CA LEU A 44 -10.07 -3.18 16.61
C LEU A 44 -11.33 -2.61 15.98
N LEU A 45 -11.27 -1.34 15.59
CA LEU A 45 -12.35 -0.62 14.90
C LEU A 45 -12.00 -0.46 13.42
N GLU A 46 -12.90 -0.91 12.55
CA GLU A 46 -12.78 -0.79 11.09
C GLU A 46 -13.97 -0.01 10.54
N ALA A 47 -13.70 1.01 9.73
CA ALA A 47 -14.74 1.88 9.17
C ALA A 47 -15.63 1.17 8.14
N GLY A 48 -15.09 0.20 7.44
CA GLY A 48 -15.80 -0.56 6.41
C GLY A 48 -16.35 -1.89 6.90
N LYS A 49 -17.04 -2.56 6.01
CA LYS A 49 -17.63 -3.88 6.27
C LYS A 49 -16.60 -5.00 6.22
N LYS A 50 -16.96 -6.15 6.77
CA LYS A 50 -16.25 -7.40 6.55
C LYS A 50 -16.57 -7.94 5.16
N LEU A 51 -15.54 -8.34 4.42
CA LEU A 51 -15.68 -8.96 3.11
C LEU A 51 -15.68 -10.49 3.22
N ASN A 52 -16.59 -11.13 2.51
CA ASN A 52 -16.44 -12.54 2.16
C ASN A 52 -15.62 -12.63 0.85
N ILE A 53 -14.29 -12.67 0.97
CA ILE A 53 -13.37 -12.64 -0.17
C ILE A 53 -13.72 -13.72 -1.20
N ASN A 54 -14.17 -14.90 -0.76
CA ASN A 54 -14.49 -16.02 -1.65
C ASN A 54 -15.78 -15.80 -2.47
N GLN A 55 -16.69 -14.98 -1.98
CA GLN A 55 -17.97 -14.71 -2.67
C GLN A 55 -18.00 -13.37 -3.38
N GLU A 56 -17.28 -12.43 -2.82
CA GLU A 56 -17.39 -11.03 -3.18
C GLU A 56 -16.20 -10.52 -4.00
N LEU A 57 -14.97 -11.05 -3.84
CA LEU A 57 -13.85 -10.77 -4.73
C LEU A 57 -13.82 -11.80 -5.86
N LYS A 58 -14.55 -11.54 -6.93
CA LYS A 58 -14.64 -12.41 -8.11
C LYS A 58 -13.41 -12.33 -9.03
N SER A 59 -12.29 -11.87 -8.52
CA SER A 59 -11.01 -11.76 -9.22
C SER A 59 -10.48 -13.07 -9.78
N MET A 60 -11.05 -14.20 -9.35
CA MET A 60 -10.64 -15.54 -9.75
C MET A 60 -11.59 -16.17 -10.78
N GLU A 61 -12.58 -15.44 -11.22
CA GLU A 61 -13.39 -15.84 -12.37
C GLU A 61 -12.58 -15.70 -13.67
N TRP A 62 -12.93 -16.49 -14.67
CA TRP A 62 -12.33 -16.35 -15.98
C TRP A 62 -12.71 -15.00 -16.58
N PRO A 63 -11.83 -14.32 -17.34
CA PRO A 63 -12.15 -13.04 -17.95
C PRO A 63 -13.43 -13.04 -18.79
N TYR A 64 -13.78 -14.18 -19.42
CA TYR A 64 -14.99 -14.30 -20.21
C TYR A 64 -16.27 -14.47 -19.35
N ASP A 65 -16.13 -14.81 -18.07
CA ASP A 65 -17.24 -14.89 -17.12
C ASP A 65 -17.48 -13.53 -16.42
N HIS A 66 -16.52 -12.62 -16.55
CA HIS A 66 -16.68 -11.26 -16.04
C HIS A 66 -17.73 -10.49 -16.84
N PRO A 67 -18.50 -9.59 -16.22
CA PRO A 67 -19.34 -8.64 -16.92
C PRO A 67 -18.56 -7.97 -18.07
N ARG A 68 -19.14 -7.95 -19.25
CA ARG A 68 -18.48 -7.45 -20.49
C ARG A 68 -17.08 -8.03 -20.74
N ARG A 69 -16.81 -9.24 -20.24
CA ARG A 69 -15.50 -9.91 -20.36
C ARG A 69 -14.35 -9.10 -19.77
N GLY A 70 -14.64 -8.34 -18.70
CA GLY A 70 -13.67 -7.46 -18.02
C GLY A 70 -13.40 -6.15 -18.75
N ASP A 71 -14.18 -5.80 -19.77
CA ASP A 71 -14.08 -4.51 -20.42
C ASP A 71 -14.94 -3.45 -19.73
N MET A 72 -14.54 -2.19 -19.85
CA MET A 72 -15.27 -1.05 -19.28
C MET A 72 -16.64 -0.88 -19.95
N PRO A 73 -17.66 -0.33 -19.26
CA PRO A 73 -18.89 0.08 -19.91
C PRO A 73 -18.63 0.97 -21.12
N PRO A 74 -19.42 0.85 -22.21
CA PRO A 74 -19.34 1.76 -23.36
C PRO A 74 -19.38 3.23 -22.94
N ASP A 75 -20.10 3.53 -21.87
CA ASP A 75 -20.27 4.88 -21.30
C ASP A 75 -19.22 5.26 -20.27
N SER A 76 -18.13 4.50 -20.13
CA SER A 76 -17.07 4.82 -19.18
C SER A 76 -16.46 6.20 -19.40
N HIS A 77 -16.48 6.70 -20.65
CA HIS A 77 -16.13 8.07 -20.97
C HIS A 77 -17.19 9.08 -20.49
N ALA A 78 -18.46 8.73 -20.48
CA ALA A 78 -19.52 9.55 -19.89
C ALA A 78 -19.44 9.57 -18.36
N LEU A 79 -18.99 8.49 -17.76
CA LEU A 79 -18.65 8.46 -16.34
C LEU A 79 -17.44 9.35 -16.00
N SER A 80 -16.53 9.55 -16.96
CA SER A 80 -15.42 10.52 -16.81
C SER A 80 -15.87 11.96 -16.72
N GLY A 81 -17.11 12.29 -17.08
CA GLY A 81 -17.75 13.58 -16.88
C GLY A 81 -18.36 13.77 -15.48
N ARG A 82 -18.31 12.79 -14.61
CA ARG A 82 -18.70 12.96 -13.21
C ARG A 82 -17.61 13.70 -12.44
N GLU A 83 -18.03 14.50 -11.48
CA GLU A 83 -17.14 15.36 -10.72
C GLU A 83 -15.98 14.60 -10.05
N TYR A 84 -16.23 13.39 -9.55
CA TYR A 84 -15.19 12.57 -8.93
C TYR A 84 -14.17 12.02 -9.95
N THR A 85 -14.59 11.69 -11.17
CA THR A 85 -13.69 11.24 -12.24
C THR A 85 -12.87 12.37 -12.83
N ILE A 86 -13.36 13.60 -12.76
CA ILE A 86 -12.55 14.80 -13.07
C ILE A 86 -11.44 14.97 -12.02
N ARG A 87 -11.71 14.66 -10.76
CA ARG A 87 -10.72 14.72 -9.66
C ARG A 87 -9.77 13.52 -9.65
N GLN A 88 -10.14 12.40 -10.28
CA GLN A 88 -9.31 11.21 -10.40
C GLN A 88 -9.11 10.77 -11.86
N PRO A 89 -8.66 11.66 -12.76
CA PRO A 89 -8.57 11.35 -14.19
C PRO A 89 -7.74 10.09 -14.52
N PRO A 90 -6.66 9.74 -13.79
CA PRO A 90 -5.87 8.56 -14.09
C PRO A 90 -6.64 7.24 -13.94
N TYR A 91 -7.60 7.17 -13.04
CA TYR A 91 -8.39 5.95 -12.82
C TYR A 91 -9.42 5.72 -13.91
N ALA A 92 -9.97 6.78 -14.47
CA ALA A 92 -10.99 6.71 -15.51
C ALA A 92 -10.43 6.33 -16.89
N GLN A 93 -9.15 6.65 -17.18
CA GLN A 93 -8.67 6.65 -18.57
C GLN A 93 -7.55 5.65 -18.89
N ALA A 94 -6.67 5.30 -17.99
CA ALA A 94 -5.45 4.55 -18.35
C ALA A 94 -4.90 3.66 -17.23
N SER A 95 -5.63 3.45 -16.17
CA SER A 95 -5.11 2.74 -15.00
C SER A 95 -4.83 1.28 -15.30
N PRO A 96 -3.66 0.73 -14.95
CA PRO A 96 -3.48 -0.71 -14.83
C PRO A 96 -4.44 -1.31 -13.79
N TYR A 97 -5.04 -0.47 -12.95
CA TYR A 97 -6.12 -0.80 -12.02
C TYR A 97 -7.52 -0.61 -12.62
N LYS A 98 -7.62 -0.27 -13.91
CA LYS A 98 -8.88 -0.15 -14.65
C LYS A 98 -9.79 -1.35 -14.41
N HIS A 99 -9.25 -2.55 -14.33
CA HIS A 99 -9.99 -3.77 -14.04
C HIS A 99 -10.41 -3.90 -12.58
N VAL A 100 -9.63 -3.40 -11.63
CA VAL A 100 -10.01 -3.35 -10.21
C VAL A 100 -11.22 -2.44 -10.04
N TYR A 101 -11.20 -1.30 -10.70
CA TYR A 101 -12.25 -0.29 -10.57
C TYR A 101 -13.41 -0.50 -11.52
N SER A 102 -13.19 -1.01 -12.73
CA SER A 102 -14.30 -1.38 -13.62
C SER A 102 -15.11 -2.54 -13.08
N TYR A 103 -14.45 -3.44 -12.38
CA TYR A 103 -15.10 -4.52 -11.66
C TYR A 103 -15.99 -4.01 -10.54
N ILE A 104 -15.59 -2.92 -9.97
CA ILE A 104 -16.21 -2.19 -8.88
C ILE A 104 -17.31 -1.25 -9.41
N GLU A 105 -17.14 -0.64 -10.58
CA GLU A 105 -18.10 0.31 -11.17
C GLU A 105 -19.20 -0.36 -11.98
N ASP A 106 -19.09 -1.65 -12.31
CA ASP A 106 -19.85 -2.29 -13.35
C ASP A 106 -21.25 -2.80 -12.98
N GLY A 107 -21.81 -2.33 -11.87
CA GLY A 107 -23.26 -2.41 -11.60
C GLY A 107 -23.93 -3.80 -11.61
N ASN A 108 -23.24 -4.85 -12.01
CA ASN A 108 -23.81 -6.18 -12.18
C ASN A 108 -23.62 -7.07 -10.95
N GLY A 109 -24.17 -6.68 -9.85
CA GLY A 109 -24.04 -7.28 -8.54
C GLY A 109 -23.18 -6.44 -7.63
N SER A 110 -22.87 -5.26 -8.03
CA SER A 110 -21.89 -4.36 -7.47
C SER A 110 -22.44 -3.34 -6.49
N ASP A 111 -23.52 -3.63 -5.79
CA ASP A 111 -23.71 -3.04 -4.46
C ASP A 111 -22.47 -3.23 -3.59
N TYR A 112 -21.68 -4.22 -3.94
CA TYR A 112 -20.47 -4.66 -3.29
C TYR A 112 -19.26 -3.72 -3.46
N ALA A 113 -19.06 -3.22 -4.65
CA ALA A 113 -17.95 -2.34 -4.93
C ALA A 113 -18.17 -0.92 -4.43
N LYS A 114 -19.41 -0.47 -4.42
CA LYS A 114 -19.80 0.78 -3.75
C LYS A 114 -19.42 0.80 -2.28
N ASP A 115 -19.30 -0.38 -1.68
CA ASP A 115 -19.01 -0.52 -0.25
C ASP A 115 -17.52 -0.70 0.05
N ILE A 116 -16.67 -0.99 -0.95
CA ILE A 116 -15.21 -1.18 -0.75
C ILE A 116 -14.44 0.09 -1.08
N VAL A 117 -14.70 0.67 -2.24
CA VAL A 117 -14.06 1.93 -2.63
C VAL A 117 -14.92 3.08 -2.13
N VAL A 118 -14.29 4.01 -1.46
CA VAL A 118 -14.96 5.16 -0.90
C VAL A 118 -15.43 6.05 -2.04
N ASP A 119 -16.75 6.20 -2.18
CA ASP A 119 -17.35 7.18 -3.10
C ASP A 119 -16.99 8.58 -2.62
N GLU A 120 -16.46 9.41 -3.51
CA GLU A 120 -16.16 10.81 -3.20
C GLU A 120 -17.38 11.65 -2.85
N LYS A 121 -18.57 11.22 -3.23
CA LYS A 121 -19.80 11.88 -2.76
C LYS A 121 -20.03 11.70 -1.27
N ASP A 122 -19.73 10.51 -0.76
CA ASP A 122 -19.90 10.18 0.64
C ASP A 122 -18.73 10.67 1.49
N HIS A 123 -17.54 10.75 0.91
CA HIS A 123 -16.31 11.14 1.59
C HIS A 123 -15.41 11.96 0.66
N PRO A 124 -15.82 13.20 0.35
CA PRO A 124 -15.08 14.07 -0.55
C PRO A 124 -13.74 14.52 0.05
N TYR A 125 -12.91 15.10 -0.79
CA TYR A 125 -11.75 15.92 -0.41
C TYR A 125 -11.76 17.19 -1.25
N THR A 126 -10.94 18.17 -0.88
CA THR A 126 -10.82 19.47 -1.59
C THR A 126 -9.35 19.81 -1.84
N GLY A 127 -9.09 20.94 -2.50
CA GLY A 127 -7.74 21.42 -2.77
C GLY A 127 -7.16 20.92 -4.09
N THR A 128 -5.87 20.55 -4.10
CA THR A 128 -5.21 20.09 -5.33
C THR A 128 -5.76 18.74 -5.78
N PRO A 129 -5.89 18.52 -7.13
CA PRO A 129 -6.28 17.21 -7.65
C PRO A 129 -5.35 16.10 -7.12
N TYR A 130 -5.93 15.00 -6.68
CA TYR A 130 -5.21 13.89 -6.09
C TYR A 130 -5.91 12.56 -6.38
N ALA A 131 -5.19 11.56 -6.83
CA ALA A 131 -5.74 10.24 -7.12
C ALA A 131 -5.82 9.41 -5.83
N TRP A 132 -6.79 9.70 -4.97
CA TRP A 132 -6.87 9.10 -3.64
C TRP A 132 -7.64 7.77 -3.63
N VAL A 133 -6.91 6.66 -3.68
CA VAL A 133 -7.48 5.31 -3.58
C VAL A 133 -7.64 4.90 -2.12
N ARG A 134 -8.86 4.62 -1.75
CA ARG A 134 -9.23 4.16 -0.40
C ARG A 134 -10.04 2.88 -0.49
N ALA A 135 -9.76 1.93 0.40
CA ALA A 135 -10.56 0.72 0.56
C ALA A 135 -11.11 0.67 2.00
N ARG A 136 -12.42 0.90 2.15
CA ARG A 136 -13.12 0.78 3.43
C ARG A 136 -13.75 -0.60 3.55
N CYS A 137 -12.94 -1.53 4.02
CA CYS A 137 -13.34 -2.89 4.30
C CYS A 137 -12.34 -3.51 5.27
N LEU A 138 -12.73 -4.58 5.94
CA LEU A 138 -11.80 -5.32 6.79
C LEU A 138 -10.55 -5.73 5.99
N GLY A 139 -9.38 -5.29 6.47
CA GLY A 139 -8.09 -5.46 5.80
C GLY A 139 -7.66 -4.28 4.93
N GLY A 140 -8.55 -3.34 4.63
CA GLY A 140 -8.24 -2.15 3.85
C GLY A 140 -7.55 -2.45 2.53
N LYS A 141 -6.59 -1.61 2.15
CA LYS A 141 -5.81 -1.75 0.90
C LYS A 141 -4.97 -3.04 0.81
N THR A 142 -4.80 -3.82 1.89
CA THR A 142 -4.11 -5.12 1.81
C THR A 142 -4.86 -6.16 0.99
N ASN A 143 -6.15 -5.96 0.74
CA ASN A 143 -6.94 -6.81 -0.16
C ASN A 143 -6.61 -6.58 -1.64
N ILE A 144 -6.14 -5.39 -2.01
CA ILE A 144 -5.99 -4.93 -3.41
C ILE A 144 -4.57 -4.46 -3.78
N TRP A 145 -3.57 -4.59 -2.93
CA TRP A 145 -2.21 -4.10 -3.16
C TRP A 145 -1.39 -4.99 -4.12
N GLY A 146 -0.31 -4.42 -4.71
CA GLY A 146 0.56 -5.13 -5.65
C GLY A 146 1.45 -6.22 -5.05
N ARG A 147 1.51 -6.33 -3.74
CA ARG A 147 2.25 -7.34 -2.95
C ARG A 147 3.77 -7.26 -3.04
N LEU A 148 4.32 -6.22 -3.64
CA LEU A 148 5.76 -6.01 -3.62
C LEU A 148 6.21 -5.69 -2.20
N ALA A 149 7.11 -6.50 -1.69
CA ALA A 149 7.59 -6.47 -0.31
C ALA A 149 9.10 -6.26 -0.30
N LEU A 150 9.51 -5.03 -0.08
CA LEU A 150 10.91 -4.60 -0.09
C LEU A 150 11.29 -4.06 1.29
N ARG A 151 12.57 -4.22 1.64
CA ARG A 151 13.14 -3.63 2.84
C ARG A 151 13.82 -2.30 2.50
N LEU A 152 13.67 -1.29 3.34
CA LEU A 152 14.51 -0.10 3.33
C LEU A 152 15.93 -0.45 3.79
N SER A 153 16.89 0.34 3.39
CA SER A 153 18.30 0.22 3.75
C SER A 153 18.80 1.46 4.49
N ASP A 154 20.05 1.42 4.99
CA ASP A 154 20.66 2.63 5.57
C ASP A 154 20.83 3.76 4.55
N CYS A 155 20.83 3.44 3.24
CA CYS A 155 20.77 4.47 2.20
C CYS A 155 19.49 5.32 2.31
N ASP A 156 18.40 4.70 2.76
CA ASP A 156 17.09 5.33 2.89
C ASP A 156 16.92 5.98 4.27
N PHE A 157 17.33 5.29 5.35
CA PHE A 157 17.26 5.82 6.71
C PHE A 157 18.17 7.05 6.93
N LYS A 158 19.27 7.15 6.20
CA LYS A 158 20.26 8.25 6.26
C LYS A 158 20.28 9.11 5.00
N ALA A 159 19.14 9.23 4.35
CA ALA A 159 19.02 9.91 3.08
C ALA A 159 19.31 11.40 3.17
N ALA A 160 18.85 12.09 4.23
CA ALA A 160 19.11 13.51 4.44
C ALA A 160 20.59 13.80 4.69
N SER A 161 21.27 13.00 5.53
CA SER A 161 22.74 13.11 5.72
C SER A 161 23.51 12.90 4.42
N ARG A 162 22.96 12.14 3.48
CA ARG A 162 23.60 11.84 2.20
C ARG A 162 23.43 12.94 1.17
N ASP A 163 22.27 13.57 1.08
CA ASP A 163 21.94 14.53 0.01
C ASP A 163 21.60 15.93 0.49
N GLY A 164 21.46 16.13 1.80
CA GLY A 164 21.22 17.44 2.40
C GLY A 164 19.76 17.88 2.42
N PHE A 165 18.80 17.00 2.07
CA PHE A 165 17.39 17.38 2.04
C PHE A 165 16.55 16.61 3.08
N GLY A 166 15.78 17.35 3.87
CA GLY A 166 14.85 16.79 4.87
C GLY A 166 15.55 16.41 6.17
N GLU A 167 15.08 15.36 6.80
CA GLU A 167 15.62 14.81 8.06
C GLU A 167 15.97 13.33 7.88
N ASP A 168 16.92 12.84 8.66
CA ASP A 168 17.19 11.41 8.77
C ASP A 168 16.12 10.73 9.63
N TRP A 169 15.89 9.46 9.39
CA TRP A 169 15.10 8.66 10.31
C TRP A 169 15.82 8.52 11.65
N PRO A 170 15.10 8.52 12.80
CA PRO A 170 15.70 8.35 14.13
C PRO A 170 16.08 6.89 14.43
N ILE A 171 16.09 6.05 13.41
CA ILE A 171 16.46 4.63 13.43
C ILE A 171 17.42 4.30 12.28
N SER A 172 18.07 3.15 12.35
CA SER A 172 18.92 2.55 11.33
C SER A 172 18.33 1.22 10.83
N TYR A 173 18.94 0.64 9.80
CA TYR A 173 18.58 -0.71 9.36
C TYR A 173 18.75 -1.76 10.47
N ALA A 174 19.80 -1.62 11.30
CA ALA A 174 20.05 -2.53 12.41
C ALA A 174 18.91 -2.55 13.44
N ASP A 175 18.26 -1.40 13.69
CA ASP A 175 17.14 -1.30 14.63
C ASP A 175 15.87 -2.00 14.15
N ILE A 176 15.67 -2.12 12.83
CA ILE A 176 14.44 -2.63 12.24
C ILE A 176 14.60 -4.00 11.59
N SER A 177 15.82 -4.42 11.22
CA SER A 177 16.05 -5.69 10.53
C SER A 177 15.52 -6.92 11.27
N PRO A 178 15.58 -7.03 12.62
CA PRO A 178 15.00 -8.16 13.34
C PRO A 178 13.46 -8.23 13.19
N TYR A 179 12.81 -7.08 13.00
CA TYR A 179 11.36 -7.01 12.81
C TYR A 179 10.96 -7.31 11.35
N TYR A 180 11.78 -6.92 10.38
CA TYR A 180 11.64 -7.42 9.02
C TYR A 180 11.71 -8.95 8.97
N ASP A 181 12.66 -9.55 9.69
CA ASP A 181 12.80 -11.00 9.77
C ASP A 181 11.57 -11.67 10.40
N LYS A 182 11.01 -11.09 11.47
CA LYS A 182 9.75 -11.54 12.07
C LYS A 182 8.60 -11.50 11.06
N VAL A 183 8.45 -10.40 10.32
CA VAL A 183 7.41 -10.23 9.31
C VAL A 183 7.57 -11.25 8.18
N ASP A 184 8.80 -11.44 7.67
CA ASP A 184 9.10 -12.40 6.61
C ASP A 184 8.72 -13.83 6.99
N LEU A 185 9.12 -14.25 8.19
CA LEU A 185 8.85 -15.61 8.70
C LEU A 185 7.36 -15.82 8.99
N TYR A 186 6.70 -14.79 9.51
CA TYR A 186 5.31 -14.90 9.92
C TYR A 186 4.34 -14.84 8.73
N LEU A 187 4.58 -13.96 7.77
CA LEU A 187 3.67 -13.75 6.64
C LEU A 187 4.07 -14.52 5.38
N GLY A 188 5.33 -14.92 5.27
CA GLY A 188 5.88 -15.55 4.08
C GLY A 188 6.12 -14.56 2.95
N ILE A 189 7.33 -14.55 2.45
CA ILE A 189 7.76 -13.71 1.32
C ILE A 189 8.51 -14.57 0.31
N SER A 190 8.12 -14.50 -0.96
CA SER A 190 8.86 -15.13 -2.06
C SER A 190 9.85 -14.15 -2.67
N GLY A 191 11.02 -14.62 -3.06
CA GLY A 191 12.04 -13.77 -3.66
C GLY A 191 13.39 -14.44 -3.80
N HIS A 192 14.38 -13.66 -4.24
CA HIS A 192 15.74 -14.12 -4.45
C HIS A 192 16.74 -13.20 -3.74
N LYS A 193 17.79 -13.77 -3.17
CA LYS A 193 18.89 -13.02 -2.54
C LYS A 193 19.82 -12.46 -3.61
N GLU A 194 20.03 -11.15 -3.56
CA GLU A 194 20.94 -10.45 -4.47
C GLU A 194 22.16 -9.88 -3.73
N ASN A 195 22.14 -9.90 -2.38
CA ASN A 195 23.21 -9.39 -1.51
C ASN A 195 23.56 -7.91 -1.77
N LEU A 196 22.55 -7.08 -2.03
CA LEU A 196 22.73 -5.66 -2.32
C LEU A 196 22.59 -4.83 -1.04
N PRO A 197 23.56 -3.99 -0.68
CA PRO A 197 23.49 -3.19 0.56
C PRO A 197 22.36 -2.14 0.53
N TYR A 198 21.94 -1.72 -0.66
CA TYR A 198 20.87 -0.74 -0.87
C TYR A 198 19.50 -1.39 -1.16
N LEU A 199 19.42 -2.71 -1.20
CA LEU A 199 18.20 -3.50 -1.23
C LEU A 199 18.40 -4.77 -0.40
N PRO A 200 18.34 -4.67 0.95
CA PRO A 200 18.60 -5.79 1.84
C PRO A 200 17.73 -7.00 1.54
N ASP A 201 18.30 -8.18 1.73
CA ASP A 201 17.60 -9.42 1.47
C ASP A 201 16.67 -9.79 2.63
N SER A 202 15.53 -10.36 2.27
CA SER A 202 14.56 -10.96 3.18
C SER A 202 14.88 -12.44 3.45
N LEU A 203 14.15 -13.04 4.40
CA LEU A 203 14.15 -14.48 4.65
C LEU A 203 13.19 -15.17 3.67
N PHE A 204 13.63 -15.23 2.41
CA PHE A 204 12.80 -15.67 1.30
C PHE A 204 12.44 -17.14 1.33
N GLN A 205 11.18 -17.44 1.00
CA GLN A 205 10.72 -18.69 0.43
C GLN A 205 11.09 -18.73 -1.07
N ARG A 206 10.79 -19.84 -1.73
CA ARG A 206 11.11 -20.08 -3.13
C ARG A 206 10.67 -18.91 -4.02
N ALA A 207 11.61 -18.38 -4.80
CA ALA A 207 11.35 -17.34 -5.78
C ALA A 207 10.47 -17.85 -6.93
N VAL A 208 9.69 -16.93 -7.51
CA VAL A 208 9.05 -17.17 -8.80
C VAL A 208 10.06 -17.06 -9.93
N ARG A 209 9.85 -17.84 -11.00
CA ARG A 209 10.74 -17.85 -12.15
C ARG A 209 10.53 -16.61 -13.01
N LEU A 210 11.62 -16.12 -13.59
CA LEU A 210 11.57 -15.11 -14.63
C LEU A 210 11.15 -15.74 -15.96
N ASN A 211 10.39 -14.99 -16.76
CA ASN A 211 10.07 -15.35 -18.13
C ASN A 211 11.27 -15.15 -19.05
N PRO A 212 11.30 -15.77 -20.25
CA PRO A 212 12.42 -15.63 -21.19
C PRO A 212 12.79 -14.19 -21.56
N ALA A 213 11.80 -13.30 -21.73
CA ALA A 213 12.04 -11.88 -21.99
C ALA A 213 12.72 -11.17 -20.80
N GLU A 214 12.30 -11.53 -19.58
CA GLU A 214 12.86 -10.98 -18.35
C GLU A 214 14.28 -11.51 -18.09
N VAL A 215 14.54 -12.78 -18.41
CA VAL A 215 15.89 -13.37 -18.34
C VAL A 215 16.83 -12.64 -19.28
N LYS A 216 16.41 -12.38 -20.53
CA LYS A 216 17.21 -11.65 -21.52
C LYS A 216 17.52 -10.23 -21.03
N LEU A 217 16.53 -9.52 -20.48
CA LEU A 217 16.75 -8.19 -19.90
C LEU A 217 17.72 -8.26 -18.72
N ARG A 218 17.59 -9.23 -17.82
CA ARG A 218 18.49 -9.44 -16.66
C ARG A 218 19.95 -9.63 -17.11
N GLU A 219 20.17 -10.49 -18.12
CA GLU A 219 21.49 -10.76 -18.66
C GLU A 219 22.13 -9.53 -19.31
N SER A 220 21.31 -8.69 -19.96
CA SER A 220 21.78 -7.42 -20.52
C SER A 220 22.15 -6.42 -19.42
N LEU A 221 21.29 -6.24 -18.43
CA LEU A 221 21.54 -5.33 -17.31
C LEU A 221 22.78 -5.69 -16.51
N ALA A 222 23.04 -6.99 -16.32
CA ALA A 222 24.24 -7.47 -15.63
C ALA A 222 25.54 -7.01 -16.29
N LYS A 223 25.57 -6.84 -17.60
CA LYS A 223 26.75 -6.33 -18.34
C LYS A 223 27.09 -4.88 -18.01
N THR A 224 26.09 -4.10 -17.56
CA THR A 224 26.24 -2.70 -17.15
C THR A 224 26.27 -2.53 -15.63
N GLY A 225 26.38 -3.64 -14.87
CA GLY A 225 26.38 -3.64 -13.40
C GLY A 225 25.02 -3.33 -12.76
N ARG A 226 23.95 -3.32 -13.55
CA ARG A 226 22.59 -3.18 -13.04
C ARG A 226 22.00 -4.55 -12.70
N VAL A 227 21.16 -4.60 -11.68
CA VAL A 227 20.53 -5.84 -11.21
C VAL A 227 19.05 -5.87 -11.59
N LEU A 228 18.58 -7.02 -12.03
CA LEU A 228 17.17 -7.35 -12.14
C LEU A 228 16.90 -8.57 -11.27
N THR A 229 16.07 -8.42 -10.26
CA THR A 229 15.67 -9.51 -9.36
C THR A 229 14.24 -9.99 -9.66
N PRO A 230 13.94 -11.28 -9.50
CA PRO A 230 12.53 -11.70 -9.45
C PRO A 230 11.76 -10.90 -8.40
N TYR A 231 10.48 -10.71 -8.65
CA TYR A 231 9.61 -9.94 -7.77
C TYR A 231 9.67 -10.47 -6.33
N ARG A 232 9.99 -9.61 -5.37
CA ARG A 232 9.96 -9.92 -3.94
C ARG A 232 8.56 -9.68 -3.44
N ALA A 233 7.80 -10.74 -3.28
CA ALA A 233 6.37 -10.64 -3.04
C ALA A 233 5.93 -11.16 -1.69
N GLY A 234 5.02 -10.46 -1.01
CA GLY A 234 4.31 -10.92 0.17
C GLY A 234 3.34 -12.06 -0.16
N VAL A 235 3.89 -13.13 -0.73
CA VAL A 235 3.17 -14.34 -1.15
C VAL A 235 3.92 -15.56 -0.65
N THR A 236 3.22 -16.45 0.06
CA THR A 236 3.80 -17.72 0.51
C THR A 236 3.84 -18.72 -0.63
N THR A 237 5.03 -19.20 -0.99
CA THR A 237 5.26 -20.22 -2.03
C THR A 237 5.55 -21.61 -1.46
N ASP A 238 5.94 -21.69 -0.18
CA ASP A 238 6.23 -22.95 0.51
C ASP A 238 5.22 -23.27 1.63
N GLY A 239 4.23 -22.36 1.83
CA GLY A 239 3.21 -22.47 2.87
C GLY A 239 3.66 -21.95 4.23
N LEU A 240 2.70 -21.84 5.14
CA LEU A 240 2.88 -21.35 6.51
C LEU A 240 2.23 -22.36 7.48
N LYS A 241 3.02 -23.18 8.14
CA LYS A 241 2.51 -24.25 9.03
C LYS A 241 1.70 -23.71 10.22
N HIS A 242 2.00 -22.49 10.66
CA HIS A 242 1.35 -21.82 11.80
C HIS A 242 0.07 -21.08 11.42
N ASN A 243 -0.22 -20.93 10.12
CA ASN A 243 -1.40 -20.18 9.65
C ASN A 243 -2.29 -21.07 8.77
N LYS A 244 -3.40 -21.53 9.33
CA LYS A 244 -4.38 -22.39 8.65
C LYS A 244 -5.26 -21.66 7.64
N TYR A 245 -5.24 -20.33 7.63
CA TYR A 245 -6.05 -19.50 6.74
C TYR A 245 -5.40 -19.24 5.38
N ARG A 246 -4.12 -19.59 5.22
CA ARG A 246 -3.34 -19.30 4.02
C ARG A 246 -2.72 -20.55 3.44
N VAL A 247 -2.96 -20.80 2.16
CA VAL A 247 -2.39 -21.92 1.40
C VAL A 247 -1.22 -21.42 0.56
N HIS A 248 -0.21 -22.27 0.31
CA HIS A 248 0.91 -21.88 -0.55
C HIS A 248 0.46 -21.62 -2.00
N CYS A 249 1.12 -20.71 -2.67
CA CYS A 249 0.89 -20.41 -4.08
C CYS A 249 1.46 -21.55 -4.94
N TYR A 250 0.63 -22.14 -5.76
CA TYR A 250 1.00 -23.19 -6.72
C TYR A 250 0.85 -22.77 -8.19
N GLY A 251 0.68 -21.46 -8.44
CA GLY A 251 0.68 -20.91 -9.77
C GLY A 251 -0.47 -21.41 -10.65
N ARG A 252 -1.71 -21.07 -10.32
CA ARG A 252 -2.90 -21.59 -11.03
C ARG A 252 -3.11 -21.02 -12.44
N GLY A 253 -2.36 -20.01 -12.84
CA GLY A 253 -2.50 -19.36 -14.13
C GLY A 253 -3.71 -18.43 -14.30
N ALA A 254 -4.69 -18.53 -13.42
CA ALA A 254 -5.92 -17.73 -13.45
C ALA A 254 -5.89 -16.53 -12.48
N CYS A 255 -4.77 -16.30 -11.80
CA CYS A 255 -4.63 -15.15 -10.91
C CYS A 255 -4.60 -13.86 -11.72
N ASP A 256 -5.62 -13.04 -11.61
CA ASP A 256 -5.51 -11.67 -12.07
C ASP A 256 -4.71 -10.88 -11.03
N ARG A 257 -3.47 -10.57 -11.39
CA ARG A 257 -2.55 -9.79 -10.56
C ARG A 257 -3.02 -8.37 -10.32
N ARG A 258 -3.91 -7.89 -11.18
CA ARG A 258 -4.36 -6.50 -11.20
C ARG A 258 -5.48 -6.24 -10.21
N VAL A 259 -6.20 -7.27 -9.78
CA VAL A 259 -7.45 -7.11 -9.03
C VAL A 259 -7.31 -7.41 -7.54
N GLY A 260 -6.15 -7.80 -7.10
CA GLY A 260 -5.85 -7.84 -5.68
C GLY A 260 -6.28 -9.05 -4.88
N GLY A 261 -7.37 -9.72 -5.15
CA GLY A 261 -7.82 -10.86 -4.37
C GLY A 261 -7.00 -12.15 -4.62
N CYS A 262 -6.89 -13.00 -3.62
CA CYS A 262 -6.35 -14.35 -3.74
C CYS A 262 -7.25 -15.32 -2.99
N ASP A 263 -8.05 -16.10 -3.70
CA ASP A 263 -9.05 -17.00 -3.14
C ASP A 263 -8.48 -18.13 -2.28
N ILE A 264 -7.18 -18.43 -2.44
CA ILE A 264 -6.44 -19.38 -1.59
C ILE A 264 -5.59 -18.67 -0.53
N HIS A 265 -5.65 -17.33 -0.49
CA HIS A 265 -4.91 -16.50 0.46
C HIS A 265 -3.41 -16.77 0.52
N ALA A 266 -2.80 -17.22 -0.58
CA ALA A 266 -1.34 -17.33 -0.69
C ALA A 266 -0.69 -15.94 -0.67
N ALA A 267 -1.31 -14.98 -1.37
CA ALA A 267 -0.96 -13.58 -1.25
C ALA A 267 -1.43 -13.02 0.10
N PHE A 268 -0.60 -12.19 0.72
CA PHE A 268 -0.93 -11.59 2.00
C PHE A 268 -2.08 -10.61 1.88
N ASP A 269 -3.05 -10.79 2.76
CA ASP A 269 -4.06 -9.83 3.18
C ASP A 269 -4.11 -9.81 4.72
N SER A 270 -4.47 -8.67 5.28
CA SER A 270 -4.50 -8.48 6.74
C SER A 270 -5.52 -9.39 7.44
N PRO A 271 -6.72 -9.63 6.92
CA PRO A 271 -7.68 -10.55 7.53
C PRO A 271 -7.10 -11.95 7.76
N THR A 272 -6.63 -12.60 6.73
CA THR A 272 -6.16 -14.00 6.82
C THR A 272 -4.74 -14.12 7.38
N GLY A 273 -3.91 -13.10 7.19
CA GLY A 273 -2.54 -13.08 7.70
C GLY A 273 -2.42 -12.74 9.17
N LEU A 274 -3.29 -11.86 9.69
CA LEU A 274 -3.10 -11.21 10.99
C LEU A 274 -4.36 -11.24 11.86
N ILE A 275 -5.52 -10.78 11.33
CA ILE A 275 -6.71 -10.54 12.16
C ILE A 275 -7.38 -11.84 12.60
N TYR A 276 -7.55 -12.82 11.70
CA TYR A 276 -8.13 -14.10 12.08
C TYR A 276 -7.26 -14.89 13.07
N PRO A 277 -5.92 -14.94 12.91
CA PRO A 277 -5.05 -15.46 13.98
C PRO A 277 -5.18 -14.69 15.30
N ALA A 278 -5.35 -13.36 15.25
CA ALA A 278 -5.54 -12.57 16.47
C ALA A 278 -6.88 -12.88 17.17
N LEU A 279 -7.96 -13.09 16.41
CA LEU A 279 -9.27 -13.52 16.97
C LEU A 279 -9.18 -14.86 17.70
N GLU A 280 -8.33 -15.79 17.24
CA GLU A 280 -8.14 -17.09 17.89
C GLU A 280 -7.51 -17.01 19.28
N THR A 281 -6.84 -15.91 19.59
CA THR A 281 -6.28 -15.69 20.93
C THR A 281 -7.37 -15.47 22.00
N GLY A 282 -8.59 -15.12 21.59
CA GLY A 282 -9.67 -14.70 22.49
C GLY A 282 -9.48 -13.28 23.09
N ASN A 283 -8.43 -12.57 22.69
CA ASN A 283 -8.08 -11.23 23.22
C ASN A 283 -8.48 -10.09 22.28
N LEU A 284 -9.02 -10.39 21.09
CA LEU A 284 -9.45 -9.39 20.12
C LEU A 284 -10.95 -9.23 20.08
N THR A 285 -11.45 -8.01 20.29
CA THR A 285 -12.80 -7.58 19.94
C THR A 285 -12.74 -6.86 18.60
N LEU A 286 -13.41 -7.38 17.57
CA LEU A 286 -13.43 -6.80 16.22
C LEU A 286 -14.78 -6.12 15.95
N ARG A 287 -14.80 -4.82 15.69
CA ARG A 287 -15.98 -4.09 15.26
C ARG A 287 -15.76 -3.47 13.88
N THR A 288 -16.50 -3.93 12.89
CA THR A 288 -16.61 -3.35 11.55
C THR A 288 -17.77 -2.33 11.47
N ASN A 289 -17.87 -1.60 10.38
CA ASN A 289 -18.85 -0.52 10.20
C ASN A 289 -18.78 0.54 11.34
N ALA A 290 -17.57 0.85 11.79
CA ALA A 290 -17.27 1.74 12.91
C ALA A 290 -16.27 2.81 12.50
N THR A 291 -16.76 3.95 12.02
CA THR A 291 -15.91 5.08 11.64
C THR A 291 -15.52 5.88 12.87
N VAL A 292 -14.23 5.86 13.22
CA VAL A 292 -13.70 6.69 14.31
C VAL A 292 -13.71 8.15 13.86
N ALA A 293 -14.24 9.03 14.71
CA ALA A 293 -14.36 10.47 14.46
C ALA A 293 -13.27 11.27 15.19
N GLU A 294 -12.88 10.83 16.40
CA GLU A 294 -11.84 11.50 17.20
C GLU A 294 -11.23 10.58 18.25
N VAL A 295 -10.03 10.92 18.70
CA VAL A 295 -9.39 10.38 19.89
C VAL A 295 -9.84 11.24 21.08
N THR A 296 -10.39 10.62 22.11
CA THR A 296 -10.82 11.31 23.32
C THR A 296 -9.65 11.47 24.31
N VAL A 297 -9.65 12.55 25.09
CA VAL A 297 -8.57 12.91 25.99
C VAL A 297 -9.11 13.03 27.43
N ASP A 298 -8.38 12.49 28.36
CA ASP A 298 -8.56 12.74 29.78
C ASP A 298 -8.02 14.13 30.14
N LYS A 299 -8.89 14.99 30.66
CA LYS A 299 -8.58 16.40 30.89
C LYS A 299 -7.56 16.64 32.01
N ASP A 300 -7.49 15.71 32.97
CA ASP A 300 -6.63 15.83 34.14
C ASP A 300 -5.21 15.33 33.86
N THR A 301 -5.09 14.28 33.06
CA THR A 301 -3.80 13.65 32.75
C THR A 301 -3.22 14.05 31.40
N GLY A 302 -4.03 14.56 30.49
CA GLY A 302 -3.63 14.83 29.09
C GLY A 302 -3.44 13.58 28.24
N LYS A 303 -3.69 12.39 28.79
CA LYS A 303 -3.56 11.12 28.06
C LYS A 303 -4.79 10.86 27.18
N ALA A 304 -4.61 10.06 26.13
CA ALA A 304 -5.75 9.50 25.38
C ALA A 304 -6.57 8.60 26.32
N SER A 305 -7.89 8.80 26.34
CA SER A 305 -8.82 8.02 27.16
C SER A 305 -9.60 6.98 26.36
N GLY A 306 -9.55 7.08 25.03
CA GLY A 306 -10.24 6.20 24.10
C GLY A 306 -10.54 6.88 22.77
N VAL A 307 -11.63 6.49 22.13
CA VAL A 307 -12.07 7.06 20.84
C VAL A 307 -13.59 7.23 20.80
N SER A 308 -14.06 8.24 20.06
CA SER A 308 -15.45 8.37 19.64
C SER A 308 -15.59 7.79 18.23
N PHE A 309 -16.60 6.96 18.00
CA PHE A 309 -16.86 6.36 16.69
C PHE A 309 -18.35 6.38 16.33
N ILE A 310 -18.61 6.39 15.04
CA ILE A 310 -19.94 6.36 14.44
C ILE A 310 -20.19 4.97 13.87
N ASP A 311 -21.25 4.33 14.28
CA ASP A 311 -21.77 3.13 13.63
C ASP A 311 -22.35 3.54 12.27
N THR A 312 -21.76 3.05 11.19
CA THR A 312 -22.11 3.51 9.84
C THR A 312 -23.45 3.00 9.34
N ASP A 313 -24.00 1.94 9.95
CA ASP A 313 -25.30 1.39 9.58
C ASP A 313 -26.45 2.18 10.24
N THR A 314 -26.23 2.64 11.48
CA THR A 314 -27.27 3.31 12.27
C THR A 314 -27.08 4.82 12.39
N GLY A 315 -25.89 5.35 12.08
CA GLY A 315 -25.52 6.75 12.29
C GLY A 315 -25.34 7.14 13.76
N LYS A 316 -25.39 6.20 14.70
CA LYS A 316 -25.26 6.49 16.14
C LYS A 316 -23.79 6.61 16.54
N SER A 317 -23.51 7.56 17.42
CA SER A 317 -22.17 7.75 17.98
C SER A 317 -22.00 7.02 19.30
N TYR A 318 -20.82 6.46 19.52
CA TYR A 318 -20.43 5.73 20.71
C TYR A 318 -19.01 6.16 21.14
N THR A 319 -18.68 5.93 22.42
CA THR A 319 -17.33 6.14 22.95
C THR A 319 -16.81 4.86 23.57
N ALA A 320 -15.65 4.38 23.10
CA ALA A 320 -14.93 3.26 23.68
C ALA A 320 -13.73 3.76 24.50
N LYS A 321 -13.47 3.10 25.62
CA LYS A 321 -12.37 3.44 26.54
C LYS A 321 -11.16 2.54 26.33
N GLY A 322 -9.96 3.11 26.33
CA GLY A 322 -8.72 2.37 26.19
C GLY A 322 -7.57 2.99 26.98
N ARG A 323 -6.68 2.14 27.49
CA ARG A 323 -5.43 2.57 28.14
C ARG A 323 -4.45 3.15 27.15
N SER A 324 -4.49 2.67 25.90
CA SER A 324 -3.72 3.20 24.78
C SER A 324 -4.56 3.24 23.50
N VAL A 325 -4.20 4.14 22.57
CA VAL A 325 -4.83 4.28 21.25
C VAL A 325 -3.74 4.19 20.17
N LEU A 326 -3.98 3.34 19.16
CA LEU A 326 -3.11 3.17 18.00
C LEU A 326 -3.86 3.56 16.73
N LEU A 327 -3.41 4.61 16.06
CA LEU A 327 -3.96 5.03 14.76
C LEU A 327 -3.26 4.26 13.64
N ALA A 328 -4.04 3.58 12.82
CA ALA A 328 -3.64 2.80 11.66
C ALA A 328 -4.67 2.96 10.52
N ALA A 329 -5.30 4.14 10.45
CA ALA A 329 -6.40 4.44 9.53
C ALA A 329 -5.93 4.76 8.10
N SER A 330 -4.70 4.54 7.77
CA SER A 330 -3.89 4.98 6.62
C SER A 330 -3.41 6.43 6.75
N THR A 331 -2.34 6.75 6.01
CA THR A 331 -1.57 7.98 6.15
C THR A 331 -2.42 9.25 6.28
N LEU A 332 -3.32 9.46 5.35
CA LEU A 332 -4.13 10.68 5.29
C LEU A 332 -5.26 10.69 6.33
N GLU A 333 -5.92 9.54 6.53
CA GLU A 333 -7.00 9.43 7.52
C GLU A 333 -6.46 9.50 8.96
N SER A 334 -5.25 8.98 9.24
CA SER A 334 -4.62 9.14 10.57
C SER A 334 -4.27 10.60 10.85
N ALA A 335 -3.76 11.33 9.85
CA ALA A 335 -3.57 12.78 9.97
C ALA A 335 -4.89 13.52 10.23
N ARG A 336 -5.95 13.14 9.49
CA ARG A 336 -7.29 13.70 9.70
C ARG A 336 -7.78 13.49 11.13
N LEU A 337 -7.64 12.28 11.67
CA LEU A 337 -8.04 11.95 13.04
C LEU A 337 -7.24 12.77 14.07
N LEU A 338 -5.92 12.92 13.89
CA LEU A 338 -5.10 13.75 14.77
C LEU A 338 -5.58 15.22 14.76
N LEU A 339 -5.88 15.78 13.58
CA LEU A 339 -6.36 17.15 13.42
C LEU A 339 -7.80 17.35 13.95
N LEU A 340 -8.66 16.34 13.86
CA LEU A 340 -10.03 16.37 14.37
C LEU A 340 -10.09 16.30 15.90
N SER A 341 -9.13 15.61 16.54
CA SER A 341 -9.10 15.33 17.97
C SER A 341 -8.64 16.56 18.76
N LYS A 342 -9.49 17.60 18.77
CA LYS A 342 -9.23 18.88 19.45
C LYS A 342 -9.77 18.87 20.87
N SER A 343 -9.06 19.53 21.77
CA SER A 343 -9.49 19.74 23.16
C SER A 343 -8.89 21.05 23.70
N SER A 344 -9.23 21.42 24.92
CA SER A 344 -8.61 22.57 25.60
C SER A 344 -7.10 22.40 25.78
N LEU A 345 -6.60 21.16 25.89
CA LEU A 345 -5.19 20.84 25.98
C LEU A 345 -4.50 20.79 24.61
N TYR A 346 -5.23 20.41 23.58
CA TYR A 346 -4.74 20.22 22.22
C TYR A 346 -5.60 20.99 21.21
N PRO A 347 -5.58 22.33 21.21
CA PRO A 347 -6.49 23.16 20.40
C PRO A 347 -6.26 23.01 18.88
N ASN A 348 -5.05 22.62 18.46
CA ASN A 348 -4.66 22.42 17.07
C ASN A 348 -4.71 20.95 16.63
N GLY A 349 -5.33 20.07 17.43
CA GLY A 349 -5.32 18.62 17.22
C GLY A 349 -4.35 17.92 18.17
N ILE A 350 -4.68 16.67 18.50
CA ILE A 350 -3.84 15.84 19.40
C ILE A 350 -2.50 15.50 18.74
N GLY A 351 -1.40 15.56 19.48
CA GLY A 351 -0.05 15.26 18.96
C GLY A 351 0.50 16.33 18.02
N ASN A 352 -0.11 17.52 17.93
CA ASN A 352 0.26 18.56 16.97
C ASN A 352 0.91 19.81 17.61
N SER A 353 1.64 19.66 18.69
CA SER A 353 2.39 20.80 19.30
C SER A 353 3.51 21.31 18.37
N SER A 354 4.06 20.44 17.53
CA SER A 354 5.09 20.79 16.54
C SER A 354 4.57 21.53 15.32
N GLY A 355 3.25 21.45 15.03
CA GLY A 355 2.67 21.92 13.76
C GLY A 355 3.04 21.06 12.55
N HIS A 356 3.50 19.82 12.77
CA HIS A 356 3.88 18.91 11.69
C HIS A 356 2.81 17.89 11.30
N VAL A 357 1.70 17.79 12.03
CA VAL A 357 0.58 16.92 11.62
C VAL A 357 -0.01 17.42 10.32
N GLY A 358 -0.11 16.52 9.35
CA GLY A 358 -0.54 16.80 7.98
C GLY A 358 0.60 17.18 7.04
N HIS A 359 1.74 17.64 7.53
CA HIS A 359 2.88 18.11 6.74
C HIS A 359 3.90 17.02 6.39
N ASN A 360 4.87 17.37 5.53
CA ASN A 360 5.94 16.48 5.06
C ASN A 360 5.40 15.25 4.31
N PHE A 361 4.26 15.41 3.65
CA PHE A 361 3.72 14.36 2.81
C PHE A 361 4.71 13.96 1.72
N CYS A 362 4.87 12.66 1.51
CA CYS A 362 5.67 12.09 0.45
C CYS A 362 5.00 10.81 -0.09
N GLU A 363 5.40 10.41 -1.29
CA GLU A 363 4.89 9.25 -2.00
C GLU A 363 5.87 8.82 -3.09
N HIS A 364 5.43 7.99 -4.04
CA HIS A 364 6.21 7.65 -5.23
C HIS A 364 5.70 8.37 -6.47
N LEU A 365 6.66 8.94 -7.21
CA LEU A 365 6.46 9.38 -8.58
C LEU A 365 6.28 8.16 -9.48
N MET A 366 5.24 8.14 -10.30
CA MET A 366 4.97 7.10 -11.30
C MET A 366 4.67 7.70 -12.68
N GLY A 367 4.68 6.86 -13.70
CA GLY A 367 4.32 7.19 -15.09
C GLY A 367 5.44 6.90 -16.07
N PRO A 368 6.66 7.45 -15.88
CA PRO A 368 7.75 7.18 -16.80
C PRO A 368 8.09 5.70 -16.91
N GLY A 369 8.24 5.21 -18.14
CA GLY A 369 8.51 3.80 -18.37
C GLY A 369 8.65 3.45 -19.84
N VAL A 370 8.79 2.17 -20.14
CA VAL A 370 8.97 1.64 -21.48
C VAL A 370 8.14 0.40 -21.71
N TYR A 371 7.63 0.26 -22.92
CA TYR A 371 6.97 -0.95 -23.39
C TYR A 371 7.63 -1.40 -24.69
N GLY A 372 7.90 -2.70 -24.82
CA GLY A 372 8.67 -3.25 -25.92
C GLY A 372 8.29 -4.66 -26.31
N LEU A 373 8.84 -5.08 -27.45
CA LEU A 373 8.65 -6.39 -28.07
C LEU A 373 10.00 -7.10 -28.21
N ASN A 374 10.12 -8.29 -27.63
CA ASN A 374 11.21 -9.20 -27.92
C ASN A 374 10.89 -10.05 -29.16
N LYS A 375 11.35 -9.61 -30.34
CA LYS A 375 11.08 -10.26 -31.62
C LYS A 375 11.48 -11.73 -31.66
N GLU A 376 12.53 -12.11 -30.92
CA GLU A 376 13.03 -13.50 -30.89
C GLU A 376 12.05 -14.46 -30.21
N LEU A 377 11.11 -13.94 -29.41
CA LEU A 377 10.09 -14.73 -28.72
C LEU A 377 8.77 -14.81 -29.48
N VAL A 378 8.61 -14.06 -30.58
CA VAL A 378 7.39 -14.13 -31.39
C VAL A 378 7.25 -15.52 -32.00
N GLY A 379 6.08 -16.13 -31.84
CA GLY A 379 5.77 -17.49 -32.32
C GLY A 379 6.40 -18.62 -31.50
N LYS A 380 7.18 -18.33 -30.47
CA LYS A 380 7.69 -19.36 -29.56
C LYS A 380 6.62 -19.76 -28.53
N PRO A 381 6.61 -21.02 -28.11
CA PRO A 381 5.73 -21.46 -27.05
C PRO A 381 5.92 -20.61 -25.80
N ARG A 382 4.80 -20.22 -25.17
CA ARG A 382 4.87 -19.59 -23.83
C ARG A 382 5.36 -20.63 -22.83
N THR A 383 6.17 -20.21 -21.90
CA THR A 383 6.45 -21.02 -20.72
C THR A 383 5.17 -21.08 -19.87
N LEU A 384 4.70 -22.30 -19.59
CA LEU A 384 3.43 -22.56 -18.88
C LEU A 384 3.51 -22.33 -17.38
N ASP A 385 4.48 -21.61 -16.89
CA ASP A 385 4.66 -21.33 -15.46
C ASP A 385 3.93 -20.05 -15.06
N ASP A 386 2.68 -19.97 -15.46
CA ASP A 386 1.86 -18.78 -15.38
C ASP A 386 0.98 -18.80 -14.12
N GLY A 387 0.68 -17.67 -13.57
CA GLY A 387 0.05 -17.51 -12.25
C GLY A 387 1.09 -17.11 -11.20
N ARG A 388 2.23 -16.60 -11.66
CA ARG A 388 3.25 -16.03 -10.78
C ARG A 388 2.68 -14.84 -10.00
N PRO A 389 3.01 -14.71 -8.71
CA PRO A 389 2.55 -13.59 -7.89
C PRO A 389 3.28 -12.27 -8.17
N GLY A 390 3.95 -12.11 -9.28
CA GLY A 390 4.69 -10.91 -9.64
C GLY A 390 5.56 -11.12 -10.88
N SER A 391 6.43 -10.17 -11.18
CA SER A 391 7.31 -10.19 -12.35
C SER A 391 8.76 -9.92 -11.95
N PHE A 392 9.30 -8.74 -12.16
CA PHE A 392 10.66 -8.38 -11.77
C PHE A 392 10.73 -6.98 -11.15
N TYR A 393 11.82 -6.74 -10.44
CA TYR A 393 12.20 -5.45 -9.91
C TYR A 393 13.62 -5.10 -10.31
N VAL A 394 13.85 -3.87 -10.78
CA VAL A 394 15.19 -3.31 -10.98
C VAL A 394 15.41 -2.31 -9.85
N PRO A 395 16.32 -2.62 -8.91
CA PRO A 395 16.60 -1.73 -7.78
C PRO A 395 17.21 -0.40 -8.21
N ARG A 396 17.11 0.58 -7.34
CA ARG A 396 17.78 1.87 -7.46
C ARG A 396 19.26 1.68 -7.78
N TYR A 397 19.78 2.42 -8.76
CA TYR A 397 21.20 2.46 -9.12
C TYR A 397 21.73 3.90 -9.27
N ARG A 398 20.84 4.90 -9.30
CA ARG A 398 21.20 6.33 -9.30
C ARG A 398 21.47 6.84 -7.89
N ASN A 399 22.46 7.74 -7.77
CA ASN A 399 22.81 8.42 -6.51
C ASN A 399 23.09 7.47 -5.34
N LEU A 400 23.71 6.32 -5.60
CA LEU A 400 24.15 5.38 -4.56
C LEU A 400 25.56 5.74 -4.06
N THR A 401 26.54 5.73 -4.95
CA THR A 401 27.96 6.02 -4.66
C THR A 401 28.39 7.35 -5.27
N ASP A 402 27.88 7.70 -6.41
CA ASP A 402 28.08 8.98 -7.06
C ASP A 402 26.86 9.90 -6.84
N ARG A 403 27.08 11.19 -6.96
CA ARG A 403 26.03 12.23 -6.90
C ARG A 403 25.97 13.01 -8.21
N SER A 404 26.15 12.30 -9.31
CA SER A 404 26.23 12.89 -10.64
C SER A 404 24.86 13.24 -11.24
N SER A 405 23.76 12.72 -10.67
CA SER A 405 22.42 12.96 -11.16
C SER A 405 21.97 14.40 -10.92
N LYS A 406 21.16 14.92 -11.84
CA LYS A 406 20.59 16.30 -11.79
C LYS A 406 19.43 16.43 -10.78
N PHE A 407 19.15 15.38 -10.01
CA PHE A 407 18.08 15.28 -9.02
C PHE A 407 18.60 14.57 -7.76
N LEU A 408 17.89 14.77 -6.65
CA LEU A 408 18.13 14.08 -5.38
C LEU A 408 17.36 12.77 -5.33
N ARG A 409 17.76 11.85 -4.43
CA ARG A 409 17.15 10.54 -4.22
C ARG A 409 17.37 9.61 -5.42
N GLY A 410 16.36 8.81 -5.75
CA GLY A 410 16.44 7.85 -6.85
C GLY A 410 15.12 7.16 -7.14
N TYR A 411 15.21 6.16 -7.99
CA TYR A 411 14.08 5.35 -8.43
C TYR A 411 14.48 3.90 -8.68
N GLY A 412 13.50 3.01 -8.61
CA GLY A 412 13.56 1.65 -9.10
C GLY A 412 12.56 1.44 -10.23
N PHE A 413 12.59 0.24 -10.85
CA PHE A 413 11.57 -0.13 -11.85
C PHE A 413 10.87 -1.41 -11.44
N GLU A 414 9.56 -1.39 -11.60
CA GLU A 414 8.72 -2.59 -11.56
C GLU A 414 8.31 -2.95 -12.98
N GLY A 415 8.42 -4.23 -13.35
CA GLY A 415 8.12 -4.64 -14.70
C GLY A 415 7.69 -6.08 -14.82
N GLY A 416 7.28 -6.45 -16.03
CA GLY A 416 6.88 -7.79 -16.35
C GLY A 416 6.75 -8.05 -17.83
N SER A 417 6.81 -9.32 -18.19
CA SER A 417 6.50 -9.79 -19.55
C SER A 417 5.17 -10.50 -19.57
N GLY A 418 4.50 -10.49 -20.72
CA GLY A 418 3.21 -11.14 -20.95
C GLY A 418 3.26 -12.59 -20.49
N ALA A 419 2.74 -12.83 -19.31
CA ALA A 419 2.59 -14.12 -18.69
C ALA A 419 1.15 -14.25 -18.21
N GLY A 420 0.54 -15.37 -18.44
CA GLY A 420 -0.83 -15.62 -18.06
C GLY A 420 -1.55 -16.47 -19.09
N MET A 421 -2.63 -17.10 -18.69
CA MET A 421 -3.44 -17.92 -19.59
C MET A 421 -4.05 -17.11 -20.74
N PHE A 422 -4.21 -15.79 -20.52
CA PHE A 422 -4.71 -14.86 -21.52
C PHE A 422 -3.64 -13.84 -21.84
N PRO A 423 -3.30 -13.66 -23.12
CA PRO A 423 -2.39 -12.62 -23.56
C PRO A 423 -2.95 -11.25 -23.22
N ASP A 424 -2.20 -10.44 -22.52
CA ASP A 424 -2.60 -9.06 -22.18
C ASP A 424 -2.88 -8.20 -23.42
N ASN A 425 -2.34 -8.59 -24.57
CA ASN A 425 -2.55 -7.93 -25.85
C ASN A 425 -3.82 -8.37 -26.59
N ALA A 426 -4.56 -9.36 -26.07
CA ALA A 426 -5.75 -9.86 -26.78
C ALA A 426 -6.82 -8.78 -26.98
N TYR A 427 -7.02 -7.93 -25.98
CA TYR A 427 -8.01 -6.85 -26.03
C TYR A 427 -7.62 -5.71 -26.99
N SER A 428 -6.34 -5.44 -27.14
CA SER A 428 -5.82 -4.37 -28.00
C SER A 428 -5.43 -4.85 -29.40
N THR A 429 -5.47 -6.17 -29.66
CA THR A 429 -5.14 -6.73 -30.97
C THR A 429 -6.35 -6.60 -31.91
N PRO A 430 -6.24 -5.88 -33.04
CA PRO A 430 -7.32 -5.75 -33.97
C PRO A 430 -7.52 -7.07 -34.77
N GLY A 431 -8.74 -7.29 -35.23
CA GLY A 431 -9.08 -8.41 -36.12
C GLY A 431 -9.99 -9.46 -35.49
N PHE A 432 -10.20 -10.54 -36.23
CA PHE A 432 -11.05 -11.64 -35.83
C PHE A 432 -10.63 -12.95 -36.52
N GLY A 433 -11.22 -14.06 -36.10
CA GLY A 433 -11.02 -15.38 -36.74
C GLY A 433 -9.64 -15.99 -36.48
N SER A 434 -9.14 -16.79 -37.42
CA SER A 434 -7.89 -17.55 -37.24
C SER A 434 -6.64 -16.69 -37.20
N SER A 435 -6.59 -15.61 -37.99
CA SER A 435 -5.47 -14.66 -38.00
C SER A 435 -5.34 -13.94 -36.67
N TYR A 436 -6.45 -13.46 -36.13
CA TYR A 436 -6.49 -12.86 -34.76
C TYR A 436 -5.97 -13.85 -33.71
N LYS A 437 -6.51 -15.08 -33.70
CA LYS A 437 -6.09 -16.12 -32.74
C LYS A 437 -4.60 -16.45 -32.88
N LYS A 438 -4.08 -16.46 -34.11
CA LYS A 438 -2.64 -16.66 -34.35
C LYS A 438 -1.82 -15.51 -33.82
N THR A 439 -2.19 -14.27 -34.11
CA THR A 439 -1.48 -13.08 -33.61
C THR A 439 -1.43 -13.05 -32.09
N VAL A 440 -2.57 -13.23 -31.43
CA VAL A 440 -2.66 -13.26 -29.97
C VAL A 440 -1.72 -14.33 -29.38
N ARG A 441 -1.68 -15.54 -29.98
CA ARG A 441 -0.78 -16.62 -29.54
C ARG A 441 0.68 -16.30 -29.76
N ASP A 442 1.02 -15.84 -30.97
CA ASP A 442 2.41 -15.63 -31.38
C ASP A 442 3.08 -14.50 -30.58
N TYR A 443 2.32 -13.47 -30.23
CA TYR A 443 2.86 -12.30 -29.53
C TYR A 443 2.69 -12.34 -28.01
N GLY A 444 1.84 -13.21 -27.47
CA GLY A 444 1.44 -13.20 -26.07
C GLY A 444 2.58 -13.30 -25.05
N GLY A 445 3.70 -13.97 -25.39
CA GLY A 445 4.88 -14.07 -24.52
C GLY A 445 6.02 -13.13 -24.89
N ALA A 446 5.87 -12.33 -25.94
CA ALA A 446 6.95 -11.53 -26.52
C ALA A 446 6.98 -10.07 -26.01
N PHE A 447 5.89 -9.58 -25.46
CA PHE A 447 5.81 -8.23 -24.91
C PHE A 447 6.42 -8.17 -23.51
N ILE A 448 7.09 -7.05 -23.22
CA ILE A 448 7.68 -6.74 -21.93
C ILE A 448 7.54 -5.24 -21.66
N GLY A 449 7.30 -4.87 -20.42
CA GLY A 449 7.22 -3.47 -20.00
C GLY A 449 7.75 -3.27 -18.59
N MET A 450 8.17 -2.03 -18.30
CA MET A 450 8.49 -1.62 -16.94
C MET A 450 8.16 -0.15 -16.74
N GLY A 451 7.73 0.18 -15.52
CA GLY A 451 7.47 1.54 -15.05
C GLY A 451 8.33 1.89 -13.86
N GLY A 452 8.73 3.14 -13.76
CA GLY A 452 9.55 3.64 -12.68
C GLY A 452 8.75 4.05 -11.45
N PHE A 453 9.36 3.84 -10.30
CA PHE A 453 8.90 4.30 -8.98
C PHE A 453 9.98 5.18 -8.39
N GLY A 454 9.75 6.48 -8.35
CA GLY A 454 10.71 7.47 -7.88
C GLY A 454 10.31 8.08 -6.54
N GLU A 455 11.29 8.41 -5.72
CA GLU A 455 11.05 9.01 -4.42
C GLU A 455 10.66 10.49 -4.55
N VAL A 456 9.48 10.85 -4.06
CA VAL A 456 9.04 12.24 -3.89
C VAL A 456 9.61 12.80 -2.60
N LEU A 457 10.22 13.98 -2.67
CA LEU A 457 10.84 14.63 -1.52
C LEU A 457 9.81 15.02 -0.46
N PRO A 458 10.08 14.77 0.84
CA PRO A 458 9.18 15.08 1.95
C PRO A 458 9.21 16.60 2.28
N ARG A 459 8.58 17.41 1.45
CA ARG A 459 8.51 18.87 1.63
C ARG A 459 7.47 19.24 2.68
N TYR A 460 7.77 20.25 3.50
CA TYR A 460 6.81 20.78 4.47
C TYR A 460 5.57 21.36 3.78
N GLU A 461 5.72 21.93 2.59
CA GLU A 461 4.68 22.53 1.75
C GLU A 461 3.74 21.50 1.10
N ASN A 462 4.11 20.22 1.10
CA ASN A 462 3.21 19.13 0.74
C ASN A 462 2.48 18.68 2.01
N TYR A 463 1.23 19.07 2.15
CA TYR A 463 0.46 18.83 3.36
C TYR A 463 -1.04 18.66 3.10
N VAL A 464 -1.73 18.22 4.13
CA VAL A 464 -3.18 18.19 4.22
C VAL A 464 -3.65 18.90 5.48
N GLU A 465 -4.81 19.52 5.43
CA GLU A 465 -5.48 20.16 6.55
C GLU A 465 -6.99 19.83 6.54
N LEU A 466 -7.70 20.17 7.60
CA LEU A 466 -9.15 20.03 7.60
C LEU A 466 -9.79 21.14 6.76
N ASP A 467 -10.71 20.77 5.89
CA ASP A 467 -11.56 21.72 5.20
C ASP A 467 -12.58 22.31 6.18
N PRO A 468 -12.70 23.66 6.29
CA PRO A 468 -13.61 24.28 7.25
C PRO A 468 -15.08 24.14 6.85
N ASP A 469 -15.38 23.97 5.58
CA ASP A 469 -16.73 24.09 5.02
C ASP A 469 -17.30 22.75 4.57
N VAL A 470 -16.43 21.82 4.11
CA VAL A 470 -16.85 20.54 3.53
C VAL A 470 -16.76 19.41 4.53
N LYS A 471 -17.84 18.64 4.63
CA LYS A 471 -17.97 17.49 5.53
C LYS A 471 -18.35 16.24 4.75
N ASP A 472 -17.99 15.08 5.30
CA ASP A 472 -18.44 13.80 4.78
C ASP A 472 -19.93 13.53 5.14
N ARG A 473 -20.46 12.40 4.69
CA ARG A 473 -21.87 12.01 4.93
C ARG A 473 -22.25 11.87 6.41
N TRP A 474 -21.25 11.75 7.28
CA TRP A 474 -21.48 11.67 8.74
C TRP A 474 -21.30 13.02 9.46
N GLY A 475 -21.07 14.09 8.68
CA GLY A 475 -20.89 15.43 9.22
C GLY A 475 -19.49 15.73 9.76
N VAL A 476 -18.52 14.89 9.47
CA VAL A 476 -17.11 15.05 9.90
C VAL A 476 -16.35 15.86 8.85
N PRO A 477 -15.58 16.91 9.23
CA PRO A 477 -14.75 17.69 8.30
C PRO A 477 -13.81 16.81 7.47
N VAL A 478 -13.71 17.08 6.17
CA VAL A 478 -12.84 16.34 5.24
C VAL A 478 -11.47 16.98 5.13
N LEU A 479 -10.57 16.35 4.37
CA LEU A 479 -9.23 16.89 4.10
C LEU A 479 -9.23 17.82 2.89
N ARG A 480 -8.45 18.89 2.99
CA ARG A 480 -8.01 19.76 1.90
C ARG A 480 -6.55 19.46 1.59
N PHE A 481 -6.25 19.19 0.33
CA PHE A 481 -4.93 18.78 -0.14
C PHE A 481 -4.13 19.94 -0.69
N HIS A 482 -2.85 20.00 -0.30
CA HIS A 482 -1.83 20.94 -0.82
C HIS A 482 -0.61 20.11 -1.23
N ILE A 483 -0.76 19.27 -2.26
CA ILE A 483 0.27 18.31 -2.68
C ILE A 483 0.65 18.59 -4.13
N LYS A 484 1.97 18.69 -4.40
CA LYS A 484 2.48 18.97 -5.74
C LYS A 484 3.88 18.41 -5.92
N PHE A 485 4.12 17.80 -7.06
CA PHE A 485 5.47 17.43 -7.50
C PHE A 485 6.28 18.66 -7.91
N GLY A 486 7.56 18.67 -7.55
CA GLY A 486 8.48 19.77 -7.84
C GLY A 486 9.42 19.48 -9.01
N ASP A 487 10.40 20.36 -9.19
CA ASP A 487 11.39 20.22 -10.28
C ASP A 487 12.32 19.04 -10.11
N ASN A 488 12.54 18.59 -8.86
CA ASN A 488 13.30 17.38 -8.58
C ASN A 488 12.64 16.15 -9.22
N GLU A 489 11.34 16.00 -9.00
CA GLU A 489 10.54 14.90 -9.53
C GLU A 489 10.47 14.94 -11.06
N LYS A 490 10.35 16.13 -11.68
CA LYS A 490 10.35 16.30 -13.15
C LYS A 490 11.69 15.88 -13.77
N LYS A 491 12.82 16.24 -13.15
CA LYS A 491 14.16 15.84 -13.62
C LYS A 491 14.38 14.34 -13.45
N MET A 492 13.91 13.77 -12.34
CA MET A 492 13.94 12.33 -12.08
C MET A 492 13.11 11.57 -13.11
N ALA A 493 11.91 12.03 -13.42
CA ALA A 493 11.02 11.44 -14.43
C ALA A 493 11.66 11.39 -15.83
N ALA A 494 12.34 12.45 -16.22
CA ALA A 494 13.05 12.50 -17.51
C ALA A 494 14.18 11.46 -17.58
N ASP A 495 15.02 11.38 -16.54
CA ASP A 495 16.10 10.37 -16.45
C ASP A 495 15.55 8.94 -16.41
N MET A 496 14.43 8.75 -15.69
CA MET A 496 13.76 7.46 -15.58
C MET A 496 13.28 6.94 -16.94
N ALA A 497 12.64 7.79 -17.74
CA ALA A 497 12.17 7.42 -19.08
C ALA A 497 13.33 7.11 -20.04
N ASP A 498 14.40 7.93 -20.02
CA ASP A 498 15.59 7.71 -20.84
C ASP A 498 16.33 6.43 -20.43
N SER A 499 16.48 6.18 -19.13
CA SER A 499 17.09 4.97 -18.62
C SER A 499 16.29 3.71 -18.94
N ALA A 500 14.96 3.76 -18.86
CA ALA A 500 14.10 2.64 -19.22
C ALA A 500 14.26 2.28 -20.70
N ARG A 501 14.29 3.28 -21.59
CA ARG A 501 14.52 3.10 -23.03
C ARG A 501 15.90 2.48 -23.29
N GLU A 502 16.96 3.05 -22.73
CA GLU A 502 18.34 2.55 -22.86
C GLU A 502 18.44 1.07 -22.49
N MET A 503 17.88 0.67 -21.35
CA MET A 503 17.90 -0.72 -20.89
C MET A 503 17.27 -1.69 -21.89
N PHE A 504 16.20 -1.29 -22.57
CA PHE A 504 15.55 -2.13 -23.57
C PHE A 504 16.34 -2.19 -24.88
N GLU A 505 16.87 -1.06 -25.34
CA GLU A 505 17.72 -0.97 -26.52
C GLU A 505 18.98 -1.83 -26.36
N ASP A 506 19.67 -1.72 -25.20
CA ASP A 506 20.84 -2.52 -24.87
C ASP A 506 20.55 -4.03 -24.81
N ALA A 507 19.33 -4.40 -24.41
CA ALA A 507 18.87 -5.79 -24.39
C ALA A 507 18.41 -6.30 -25.78
N GLY A 508 18.46 -5.47 -26.82
CA GLY A 508 17.94 -5.80 -28.16
C GLY A 508 16.43 -6.03 -28.17
N ILE A 509 15.72 -5.39 -27.25
CA ILE A 509 14.24 -5.38 -27.22
C ILE A 509 13.76 -4.20 -28.05
N GLN A 510 12.88 -4.45 -29.02
CA GLN A 510 12.31 -3.38 -29.82
C GLN A 510 11.43 -2.50 -28.93
N VAL A 511 11.83 -1.25 -28.74
CA VAL A 511 11.00 -0.25 -28.05
C VAL A 511 9.79 0.09 -28.91
N LEU A 512 8.60 -0.07 -28.34
CA LEU A 512 7.32 0.28 -28.96
C LEU A 512 6.82 1.63 -28.50
N SER A 513 6.96 1.91 -27.20
CA SER A 513 6.61 3.21 -26.64
C SER A 513 7.48 3.55 -25.42
N VAL A 514 7.69 4.84 -25.20
CA VAL A 514 8.32 5.40 -24.01
C VAL A 514 7.35 6.42 -23.41
N THR A 515 6.92 6.18 -22.19
CA THR A 515 6.10 7.12 -21.43
C THR A 515 7.04 8.05 -20.67
N ARG A 516 6.84 9.36 -20.80
CA ARG A 516 7.62 10.40 -20.11
C ARG A 516 6.78 11.20 -19.13
N GLU A 517 5.47 11.13 -19.31
CA GLU A 517 4.51 11.86 -18.50
C GLU A 517 4.48 11.32 -17.08
N ILE A 518 4.41 12.24 -16.13
CA ILE A 518 4.21 11.93 -14.73
C ILE A 518 2.70 11.75 -14.51
N LEU A 519 2.32 10.67 -13.85
CA LEU A 519 0.93 10.47 -13.45
C LEU A 519 0.57 11.44 -12.32
N THR A 520 -0.73 11.72 -12.19
CA THR A 520 -1.26 12.59 -11.13
C THR A 520 -0.81 12.11 -9.75
N GLU A 521 -0.56 13.04 -8.85
CA GLU A 521 -0.26 12.79 -7.45
C GLU A 521 -1.28 11.82 -6.84
N GLY A 522 -0.82 10.87 -6.03
CA GLY A 522 -1.63 9.80 -5.44
C GLY A 522 -1.76 8.53 -6.26
N TYR A 523 -1.40 8.56 -7.54
CA TYR A 523 -1.52 7.38 -8.40
C TYR A 523 -0.70 6.18 -7.91
N SER A 524 0.38 6.43 -7.20
CA SER A 524 1.22 5.38 -6.61
C SER A 524 0.52 4.57 -5.51
N ILE A 525 -0.52 5.12 -4.89
CA ILE A 525 -1.23 4.53 -3.73
C ILE A 525 -0.27 4.31 -2.54
N HIS A 526 0.82 5.05 -2.48
CA HIS A 526 1.87 4.94 -1.48
C HIS A 526 1.97 6.22 -0.64
N GLU A 527 0.84 6.69 -0.09
CA GLU A 527 0.80 7.87 0.75
C GLU A 527 1.61 7.65 2.02
N LEU A 528 2.57 8.55 2.30
CA LEU A 528 3.51 8.49 3.43
C LEU A 528 3.72 9.88 4.03
N GLY A 529 4.34 9.94 5.21
CA GLY A 529 4.53 11.20 5.93
C GLY A 529 3.28 11.64 6.68
N THR A 530 3.08 12.94 6.89
CA THR A 530 1.94 13.56 7.61
C THR A 530 1.94 13.45 9.14
N ALA A 531 2.64 12.48 9.72
CA ALA A 531 2.90 12.37 11.17
C ALA A 531 4.32 11.84 11.40
N ARG A 532 5.28 12.42 10.68
CA ARG A 532 6.64 11.87 10.56
C ARG A 532 7.32 11.61 11.90
N MET A 533 8.10 10.55 11.92
CA MET A 533 8.97 10.14 13.02
C MET A 533 10.19 11.07 13.12
N GLY A 534 10.68 11.28 14.34
CA GLY A 534 11.91 12.03 14.58
C GLY A 534 12.34 12.05 16.04
N SER A 535 13.58 12.49 16.29
CA SER A 535 14.12 12.65 17.65
C SER A 535 13.81 14.02 18.26
N ASP A 536 13.60 15.03 17.40
CA ASP A 536 13.27 16.38 17.86
C ASP A 536 11.74 16.58 17.86
N PRO A 537 11.11 16.75 19.03
CA PRO A 537 9.67 16.96 19.12
C PRO A 537 9.17 18.26 18.48
N LYS A 538 10.06 19.18 18.15
CA LYS A 538 9.71 20.42 17.42
C LYS A 538 9.63 20.23 15.92
N LYS A 539 10.17 19.12 15.40
CA LYS A 539 10.27 18.83 13.97
C LYS A 539 9.56 17.53 13.57
N SER A 540 8.91 16.85 14.50
CA SER A 540 8.28 15.56 14.29
C SER A 540 7.04 15.40 15.16
N VAL A 541 6.22 14.41 14.82
CA VAL A 541 4.96 14.11 15.54
C VAL A 541 5.16 12.94 16.48
N VAL A 542 5.92 11.94 16.06
CA VAL A 542 6.16 10.71 16.84
C VAL A 542 7.65 10.44 17.01
N ASN A 543 7.99 9.71 18.06
CA ASN A 543 9.35 9.26 18.34
C ASN A 543 9.71 7.99 17.54
N GLN A 544 10.89 7.43 17.78
CA GLN A 544 11.40 6.23 17.12
C GLN A 544 10.55 4.96 17.33
N PHE A 545 9.61 4.94 18.25
CA PHE A 545 8.65 3.87 18.51
C PHE A 545 7.23 4.23 18.03
N GLN A 546 7.11 5.17 17.11
CA GLN A 546 5.82 5.65 16.59
C GLN A 546 4.87 6.18 17.67
N GLN A 547 5.39 6.49 18.85
CA GLN A 547 4.66 7.05 19.98
C GLN A 547 4.66 8.57 19.87
N SER A 548 3.51 9.21 20.07
CA SER A 548 3.36 10.67 20.06
C SER A 548 4.30 11.32 21.08
N HIS A 549 4.96 12.41 20.68
CA HIS A 549 5.76 13.21 21.61
C HIS A 549 4.90 13.86 22.70
N ASP A 550 3.68 14.25 22.37
CA ASP A 550 2.77 14.98 23.26
C ASP A 550 1.96 14.04 24.17
N VAL A 551 1.57 12.87 23.64
CA VAL A 551 0.61 11.96 24.29
C VAL A 551 1.20 10.55 24.37
N LYS A 552 1.71 10.19 25.55
CA LYS A 552 2.50 8.96 25.74
C LYS A 552 1.80 7.65 25.41
N ASN A 553 0.48 7.60 25.51
CA ASN A 553 -0.33 6.43 25.22
C ASN A 553 -1.05 6.51 23.85
N LEU A 554 -0.63 7.42 22.97
CA LEU A 554 -1.07 7.53 21.60
C LEU A 554 0.07 7.14 20.66
N LEU A 555 -0.16 6.18 19.78
CA LEU A 555 0.75 5.76 18.73
C LEU A 555 0.09 5.95 17.35
N VAL A 556 0.92 6.16 16.33
CA VAL A 556 0.50 6.17 14.93
C VAL A 556 1.34 5.11 14.22
N VAL A 557 0.69 4.04 13.70
CA VAL A 557 1.39 2.82 13.26
C VAL A 557 1.14 2.44 11.80
N ASP A 558 0.97 3.45 10.96
CA ASP A 558 0.82 3.31 9.51
C ASP A 558 1.87 4.13 8.73
N GLY A 559 1.64 4.35 7.44
CA GLY A 559 2.57 5.07 6.56
C GLY A 559 2.79 6.54 6.91
N SER A 560 1.91 7.14 7.74
CA SER A 560 2.05 8.55 8.15
C SER A 560 3.33 8.85 8.92
N THR A 561 3.92 7.85 9.56
CA THR A 561 5.13 8.02 10.37
C THR A 561 6.44 7.99 9.57
N HIS A 562 6.37 7.71 8.27
CA HIS A 562 7.56 7.72 7.41
C HIS A 562 8.18 9.12 7.34
N VAL A 563 9.52 9.15 7.35
CA VAL A 563 10.31 10.38 7.24
C VAL A 563 10.59 10.71 5.78
N SER A 564 10.70 9.68 4.96
CA SER A 564 10.91 9.75 3.52
C SER A 564 10.29 8.53 2.83
N ALA A 565 9.99 8.63 1.54
CA ALA A 565 9.33 7.55 0.81
C ALA A 565 10.29 6.43 0.40
N SER A 566 11.57 6.75 0.14
CA SER A 566 12.47 5.85 -0.58
C SER A 566 11.95 5.56 -2.01
N CYS A 567 12.46 4.54 -2.69
CA CYS A 567 11.86 4.01 -3.92
C CYS A 567 11.33 2.58 -3.75
N GLN A 568 11.30 2.09 -2.51
CA GLN A 568 10.78 0.77 -2.15
C GLN A 568 9.34 0.88 -1.66
N ASN A 569 8.49 -0.07 -2.06
CA ASN A 569 7.09 -0.13 -1.66
C ASN A 569 6.97 -0.24 -0.12
N PRO A 570 6.10 0.54 0.54
CA PRO A 570 6.21 0.81 1.97
C PRO A 570 5.59 -0.26 2.89
N THR A 571 4.72 -1.14 2.38
CA THR A 571 3.86 -2.00 3.20
C THR A 571 4.65 -2.87 4.18
N TRP A 572 5.79 -3.44 3.74
CA TRP A 572 6.61 -4.29 4.59
C TRP A 572 7.29 -3.51 5.73
N THR A 573 7.72 -2.28 5.42
CA THR A 573 8.28 -1.36 6.41
C THR A 573 7.24 -0.92 7.43
N ILE A 574 6.02 -0.59 7.01
CA ILE A 574 4.91 -0.26 7.91
C ILE A 574 4.69 -1.38 8.93
N MET A 575 4.66 -2.64 8.47
CA MET A 575 4.42 -3.78 9.35
C MET A 575 5.59 -4.05 10.31
N ALA A 576 6.83 -3.91 9.84
CA ALA A 576 8.01 -4.09 10.69
C ALA A 576 8.10 -3.02 11.78
N LEU A 577 7.86 -1.74 11.43
CA LEU A 577 7.80 -0.63 12.39
C LEU A 577 6.68 -0.82 13.40
N CYS A 578 5.49 -1.21 12.94
CA CYS A 578 4.34 -1.46 13.80
C CYS A 578 4.63 -2.60 14.79
N TRP A 579 5.23 -3.71 14.33
CA TRP A 579 5.60 -4.81 15.24
C TRP A 579 6.54 -4.32 16.35
N ARG A 580 7.62 -3.60 15.96
CA ARG A 580 8.58 -3.02 16.89
C ARG A 580 7.90 -2.11 17.93
N SER A 581 7.00 -1.26 17.47
CA SER A 581 6.29 -0.31 18.33
C SER A 581 5.31 -1.01 19.28
N CYS A 582 4.64 -2.07 18.83
CA CYS A 582 3.72 -2.85 19.66
C CYS A 582 4.44 -3.70 20.71
N ASP A 583 5.60 -4.29 20.38
CA ASP A 583 6.45 -4.97 21.38
C ASP A 583 6.86 -3.98 22.47
N HIS A 584 7.32 -2.78 22.10
CA HIS A 584 7.66 -1.72 23.04
C HIS A 584 6.46 -1.27 23.89
N LEU A 585 5.31 -1.02 23.27
CA LEU A 585 4.10 -0.61 23.99
C LEU A 585 3.67 -1.66 25.02
N ALA A 586 3.69 -2.94 24.64
CA ALA A 586 3.34 -4.03 25.55
C ALA A 586 4.25 -4.11 26.78
N GLU A 587 5.54 -3.84 26.61
CA GLU A 587 6.49 -3.76 27.71
C GLU A 587 6.23 -2.54 28.63
N GLU A 588 6.01 -1.37 28.04
CA GLU A 588 5.79 -0.13 28.80
C GLU A 588 4.46 -0.15 29.56
N LEU A 589 3.40 -0.75 29.00
CA LEU A 589 2.13 -0.95 29.70
C LEU A 589 2.27 -1.92 30.88
N LYS A 590 3.08 -2.98 30.76
CA LYS A 590 3.38 -3.91 31.86
C LYS A 590 4.15 -3.22 33.00
N LYS A 591 5.02 -2.27 32.66
CA LYS A 591 5.78 -1.47 33.64
C LYS A 591 4.97 -0.32 34.25
N GLY A 592 3.80 0.00 33.70
CA GLY A 592 2.98 1.13 34.13
C GLY A 592 3.51 2.50 33.68
N ASN A 593 4.37 2.55 32.66
CA ASN A 593 4.99 3.78 32.14
C ASN A 593 4.07 4.55 31.14
N VAL A 594 3.02 3.90 30.67
CA VAL A 594 2.07 4.43 29.67
C VAL A 594 0.65 4.43 30.22
#